data_ba317b010cddd781436f04172cb20618
#
_entry.id   ba317b010cddd781436f04172cb20618
#
_cell.length_a   1.000
_cell.length_b   1.000
_cell.length_c   1.000
_cell.angle_alpha   90.00
_cell.angle_beta   90.00
_cell.angle_gamma   90.00
#
_symmetry.space_group_name_H-M   'P 1'
#
loop_
_entity.id
_entity.type
_entity.pdbx_description
1 polymer ?
#
loop_
_entity_poly.entity_id
_entity_poly.type
_entity_poly.pdbx_seq_one_letter_code
_entity_poly.pdbx_strand_id
1 'polypeptide(L)'
;HSMYGYELVKNKDLDQSIKQAVLTHHEHADGSGFPLGVDNKSLNPIQRVIEIADVYDTLLMREPGFKRMSPFEVLIHLNEVEGNKYDPSALLIFTSRLAQTFIQCRVRLNNGQEGKIVLFNKYSILRPLIQVGSGFVDLALRKDLNIVELLD
;
A
#
# COMPACT_ATOMS: atom_id res chain seq x y z
N HIS A 1 3.13 21.78 3.67
CA HIS A 1 3.41 21.45 5.09
C HIS A 1 4.77 20.80 5.30
N SER A 2 5.30 20.00 4.37
CA SER A 2 6.60 19.32 4.50
C SER A 2 7.76 20.28 4.72
N MET A 3 7.87 21.39 3.97
CA MET A 3 8.89 22.42 4.18
C MET A 3 8.75 23.11 5.54
N TYR A 4 7.52 23.47 5.95
CA TYR A 4 7.30 24.07 7.27
C TYR A 4 7.62 23.09 8.41
N GLY A 5 7.24 21.84 8.27
CA GLY A 5 7.59 20.79 9.22
C GLY A 5 9.11 20.65 9.36
N TYR A 6 9.83 20.64 8.24
CA TYR A 6 11.29 20.58 8.25
C TYR A 6 11.92 21.79 8.98
N GLU A 7 11.43 23.02 8.74
CA GLU A 7 11.90 24.22 9.45
C GLU A 7 11.75 24.10 10.97
N LEU A 8 10.66 23.45 11.45
CA LEU A 8 10.44 23.23 12.88
C LEU A 8 11.42 22.20 13.50
N VAL A 9 11.85 21.21 12.72
CA VAL A 9 12.67 20.10 13.24
C VAL A 9 14.16 20.21 12.90
N LYS A 10 14.57 21.02 11.91
CA LYS A 10 15.95 21.07 11.40
C LYS A 10 17.00 21.32 12.47
N ASN A 11 16.68 22.15 13.49
CA ASN A 11 17.56 22.51 14.58
C ASN A 11 17.33 21.72 15.87
N LYS A 12 16.44 20.71 15.83
CA LYS A 12 16.18 19.82 16.97
C LYS A 12 17.23 18.72 17.05
N ASP A 13 17.43 18.18 18.23
CA ASP A 13 18.28 16.99 18.45
C ASP A 13 17.51 15.75 18.00
N LEU A 14 17.47 15.52 16.69
CA LEU A 14 16.82 14.39 16.01
C LEU A 14 17.79 13.83 14.97
N ASP A 15 17.67 12.53 14.70
CA ASP A 15 18.41 11.91 13.62
C ASP A 15 18.15 12.59 12.28
N GLN A 16 19.18 12.69 11.45
CA GLN A 16 19.09 13.35 10.14
C GLN A 16 18.08 12.66 9.22
N SER A 17 17.92 11.34 9.32
CA SER A 17 16.94 10.58 8.54
C SER A 17 15.50 10.97 8.87
N ILE A 18 15.21 11.28 10.15
CA ILE A 18 13.90 11.77 10.58
C ILE A 18 13.62 13.15 9.98
N LYS A 19 14.59 14.07 10.07
CA LYS A 19 14.45 15.42 9.51
C LYS A 19 14.23 15.38 8.01
N GLN A 20 14.96 14.52 7.30
CA GLN A 20 14.77 14.31 5.88
C GLN A 20 13.40 13.71 5.56
N ALA A 21 12.93 12.72 6.33
CA ALA A 21 11.61 12.14 6.12
C ALA A 21 10.49 13.19 6.27
N VAL A 22 10.59 14.08 7.25
CA VAL A 22 9.63 15.20 7.39
C VAL A 22 9.59 16.08 6.14
N LEU A 23 10.73 16.31 5.48
CA LEU A 23 10.80 17.12 4.26
C LEU A 23 10.25 16.39 3.04
N THR A 24 10.53 15.08 2.91
CA THR A 24 10.44 14.36 1.64
C THR A 24 9.41 13.22 1.63
N HIS A 25 8.47 13.17 2.59
CA HIS A 25 7.45 12.10 2.63
C HIS A 25 6.45 12.13 1.47
N HIS A 26 6.44 13.20 0.66
CA HIS A 26 5.66 13.30 -0.58
C HIS A 26 6.54 13.24 -1.85
N GLU A 27 7.81 12.93 -1.72
CA GLU A 27 8.62 12.61 -2.90
C GLU A 27 8.26 11.22 -3.44
N HIS A 28 8.40 11.03 -4.75
CA HIS A 28 8.15 9.77 -5.41
C HIS A 28 9.42 9.20 -6.05
N ALA A 29 9.55 7.89 -6.07
CA ALA A 29 10.72 7.23 -6.64
C ALA A 29 10.98 7.58 -8.11
N ASP A 30 9.95 7.98 -8.86
CA ASP A 30 10.04 8.45 -10.25
C ASP A 30 10.37 9.96 -10.37
N GLY A 31 10.53 10.67 -9.25
CA GLY A 31 10.82 12.11 -9.21
C GLY A 31 9.60 13.02 -9.44
N SER A 32 8.39 12.47 -9.53
CA SER A 32 7.16 13.25 -9.73
C SER A 32 6.61 13.88 -8.45
N GLY A 33 7.25 13.60 -7.30
CA GLY A 33 6.84 14.09 -5.99
C GLY A 33 7.24 15.54 -5.71
N PHE A 34 7.08 15.94 -4.46
CA PHE A 34 7.41 17.29 -3.97
C PHE A 34 7.95 17.26 -2.54
N PRO A 35 8.64 18.28 -2.02
CA PRO A 35 8.83 19.62 -2.59
C PRO A 35 10.07 19.77 -3.47
N LEU A 36 10.96 18.76 -3.56
CA LEU A 36 12.26 18.87 -4.22
C LEU A 36 12.26 18.19 -5.61
N GLY A 37 11.34 17.27 -5.88
CA GLY A 37 11.30 16.49 -7.11
C GLY A 37 12.50 15.56 -7.26
N VAL A 38 12.96 14.95 -6.16
CA VAL A 38 14.12 14.05 -6.16
C VAL A 38 13.71 12.62 -6.50
N ASP A 39 14.58 11.91 -7.21
CA ASP A 39 14.36 10.52 -7.60
C ASP A 39 14.73 9.51 -6.50
N ASN A 40 14.44 8.23 -6.75
CA ASN A 40 14.68 7.11 -5.84
C ASN A 40 16.13 7.02 -5.32
N LYS A 41 17.12 7.43 -6.11
CA LYS A 41 18.53 7.34 -5.71
C LYS A 41 18.86 8.32 -4.58
N SER A 42 18.11 9.41 -4.50
CA SER A 42 18.27 10.45 -3.49
C SER A 42 17.48 10.18 -2.21
N LEU A 43 16.56 9.20 -2.22
CA LEU A 43 15.74 8.82 -1.08
C LEU A 43 16.39 7.66 -0.30
N ASN A 44 16.49 7.79 1.02
CA ASN A 44 16.93 6.69 1.87
C ASN A 44 15.78 5.66 2.09
N PRO A 45 16.09 4.44 2.57
CA PRO A 45 15.07 3.39 2.74
C PRO A 45 13.88 3.78 3.64
N ILE A 46 14.10 4.60 4.66
CA ILE A 46 13.04 5.06 5.58
C ILE A 46 12.05 5.97 4.83
N GLN A 47 12.57 6.91 4.03
CA GLN A 47 11.75 7.82 3.24
C GLN A 47 10.86 7.07 2.24
N ARG A 48 11.40 6.05 1.55
CA ARG A 48 10.64 5.20 0.61
C ARG A 48 9.49 4.43 1.27
N VAL A 49 9.65 4.03 2.52
CA VAL A 49 8.58 3.33 3.26
C VAL A 49 7.54 4.32 3.78
N ILE A 50 7.97 5.48 4.28
CA ILE A 50 7.05 6.52 4.81
C ILE A 50 6.15 7.06 3.69
N GLU A 51 6.69 7.32 2.50
CA GLU A 51 5.93 7.71 1.32
C GLU A 51 4.75 6.77 1.05
N ILE A 52 5.02 5.45 1.00
CA ILE A 52 3.99 4.43 0.76
C ILE A 52 2.97 4.40 1.90
N ALA A 53 3.43 4.53 3.14
CA ALA A 53 2.56 4.52 4.32
C ALA A 53 1.65 5.76 4.37
N ASP A 54 2.14 6.94 3.99
CA ASP A 54 1.38 8.18 3.92
C ASP A 54 0.27 8.10 2.87
N VAL A 55 0.59 7.59 1.69
CA VAL A 55 -0.42 7.37 0.63
C VAL A 55 -1.45 6.33 1.06
N TYR A 56 -1.01 5.24 1.70
CA TYR A 56 -1.91 4.23 2.24
C TYR A 56 -2.91 4.82 3.22
N ASP A 57 -2.45 5.59 4.21
CA ASP A 57 -3.30 6.25 5.19
C ASP A 57 -4.26 7.26 4.54
N THR A 58 -3.75 8.08 3.62
CA THR A 58 -4.55 9.06 2.87
C THR A 58 -5.69 8.41 2.10
N LEU A 59 -5.45 7.27 1.45
CA LEU A 59 -6.48 6.57 0.68
C LEU A 59 -7.55 5.92 1.56
N LEU A 60 -7.18 5.47 2.77
CA LEU A 60 -8.13 4.96 3.77
C LEU A 60 -8.98 6.06 4.40
N MET A 61 -8.35 7.22 4.67
CA MET A 61 -8.94 8.31 5.45
C MET A 61 -9.65 9.39 4.61
N ARG A 62 -9.85 9.14 3.30
CA ARG A 62 -10.47 10.15 2.39
C ARG A 62 -11.62 10.89 3.04
N GLU A 63 -11.65 12.22 2.81
CA GLU A 63 -12.64 13.14 3.37
C GLU A 63 -14.09 12.72 3.06
N PRO A 64 -15.07 13.16 3.88
CA PRO A 64 -16.50 12.97 3.60
C PRO A 64 -16.85 13.47 2.19
N GLY A 65 -17.47 12.61 1.38
CA GLY A 65 -17.84 12.91 -0.01
C GLY A 65 -16.99 12.17 -1.05
N PHE A 66 -15.85 11.61 -0.68
CA PHE A 66 -15.08 10.69 -1.53
C PHE A 66 -15.29 9.24 -1.08
N LYS A 67 -15.37 8.31 -2.05
CA LYS A 67 -15.44 6.88 -1.73
C LYS A 67 -14.14 6.49 -1.00
N ARG A 68 -14.26 6.06 0.25
CA ARG A 68 -13.14 5.45 0.98
C ARG A 68 -12.80 4.11 0.33
N MET A 69 -11.53 3.84 0.22
CA MET A 69 -11.05 2.53 -0.21
C MET A 69 -10.98 1.60 1.01
N SER A 70 -11.35 0.33 0.82
CA SER A 70 -10.98 -0.69 1.79
C SER A 70 -9.47 -0.91 1.80
N PRO A 71 -8.87 -1.43 2.87
CA PRO A 71 -7.45 -1.73 2.91
C PRO A 71 -6.99 -2.62 1.74
N PHE A 72 -7.83 -3.54 1.28
CA PHE A 72 -7.53 -4.40 0.14
C PHE A 72 -7.60 -3.65 -1.21
N GLU A 73 -8.55 -2.72 -1.38
CA GLU A 73 -8.60 -1.85 -2.56
C GLU A 73 -7.36 -0.94 -2.62
N VAL A 74 -6.88 -0.44 -1.47
CA VAL A 74 -5.63 0.35 -1.41
C VAL A 74 -4.42 -0.50 -1.82
N LEU A 75 -4.36 -1.76 -1.36
CA LEU A 75 -3.31 -2.69 -1.77
C LEU A 75 -3.25 -2.86 -3.29
N ILE A 76 -4.41 -3.03 -3.94
CA ILE A 76 -4.52 -3.10 -5.39
C ILE A 76 -4.08 -1.78 -6.03
N HIS A 77 -4.56 -0.65 -5.54
CA HIS A 77 -4.27 0.67 -6.08
C HIS A 77 -2.75 0.97 -6.06
N LEU A 78 -2.09 0.74 -4.93
CA LEU A 78 -0.64 0.94 -4.79
C LEU A 78 0.17 0.10 -5.78
N ASN A 79 -0.26 -1.12 -6.11
CA ASN A 79 0.50 -2.00 -7.00
C ASN A 79 0.15 -1.82 -8.49
N GLU A 80 -1.13 -1.65 -8.83
CA GLU A 80 -1.58 -1.67 -10.23
C GLU A 80 -1.71 -0.26 -10.85
N VAL A 81 -2.04 0.75 -10.03
CA VAL A 81 -2.29 2.11 -10.52
C VAL A 81 -1.07 3.01 -10.34
N GLU A 82 -0.44 2.96 -9.19
CA GLU A 82 0.64 3.86 -8.82
C GLU A 82 2.00 3.17 -8.64
N GLY A 83 2.11 1.88 -8.91
CA GLY A 83 3.32 1.10 -8.61
C GLY A 83 4.63 1.66 -9.18
N ASN A 84 4.57 2.42 -10.27
CA ASN A 84 5.75 3.06 -10.87
C ASN A 84 6.27 4.27 -10.07
N LYS A 85 5.47 4.83 -9.17
CA LYS A 85 5.85 5.96 -8.32
C LYS A 85 6.75 5.55 -7.17
N TYR A 86 6.72 4.28 -6.76
CA TYR A 86 7.37 3.80 -5.55
C TYR A 86 8.62 2.97 -5.84
N ASP A 87 9.53 2.91 -4.88
CA ASP A 87 10.62 1.94 -4.93
C ASP A 87 10.05 0.51 -4.94
N PRO A 88 10.37 -0.32 -5.96
CA PRO A 88 9.78 -1.66 -6.08
C PRO A 88 10.03 -2.57 -4.88
N SER A 89 11.20 -2.44 -4.23
CA SER A 89 11.55 -3.27 -3.07
C SER A 89 10.78 -2.83 -1.83
N ALA A 90 10.66 -1.51 -1.60
CA ALA A 90 9.87 -0.96 -0.51
C ALA A 90 8.38 -1.29 -0.68
N LEU A 91 7.84 -1.12 -1.89
CA LEU A 91 6.46 -1.47 -2.21
C LEU A 91 6.18 -2.96 -1.99
N LEU A 92 7.06 -3.85 -2.47
CA LEU A 92 6.92 -5.30 -2.28
C LEU A 92 6.91 -5.68 -0.79
N ILE A 93 7.82 -5.11 0.00
CA ILE A 93 7.89 -5.39 1.44
C ILE A 93 6.62 -4.89 2.13
N PHE A 94 6.22 -3.64 1.87
CA PHE A 94 5.03 -3.03 2.47
C PHE A 94 3.77 -3.84 2.14
N THR A 95 3.52 -4.10 0.86
CA THR A 95 2.33 -4.81 0.40
C THR A 95 2.31 -6.27 0.84
N SER A 96 3.49 -6.93 0.91
CA SER A 96 3.59 -8.31 1.45
C SER A 96 3.24 -8.37 2.94
N ARG A 97 3.69 -7.41 3.73
CA ARG A 97 3.35 -7.32 5.16
C ARG A 97 1.88 -7.01 5.38
N LEU A 98 1.36 -6.05 4.62
CA LEU A 98 -0.05 -5.68 4.69
C LEU A 98 -0.95 -6.86 4.29
N ALA A 99 -0.64 -7.56 3.19
CA ALA A 99 -1.42 -8.71 2.73
C ALA A 99 -1.55 -9.80 3.81
N GLN A 100 -0.51 -10.00 4.62
CA GLN A 100 -0.55 -10.99 5.70
C GLN A 100 -1.59 -10.69 6.78
N THR A 101 -1.96 -9.42 6.96
CA THR A 101 -3.01 -9.04 7.93
C THR A 101 -4.41 -9.49 7.47
N PHE A 102 -4.58 -9.78 6.19
CA PHE A 102 -5.86 -10.25 5.64
C PHE A 102 -6.02 -11.78 5.66
N ILE A 103 -5.02 -12.54 6.11
CA ILE A 103 -5.15 -13.99 6.26
C ILE A 103 -6.25 -14.27 7.30
N GLN A 104 -7.19 -15.16 6.96
CA GLN A 104 -8.42 -15.50 7.67
C GLN A 104 -9.56 -14.47 7.56
N CYS A 105 -9.35 -13.28 6.98
CA CYS A 105 -10.45 -12.37 6.70
C CYS A 105 -11.45 -12.99 5.73
N ARG A 106 -12.72 -12.71 5.97
CA ARG A 106 -13.81 -13.10 5.08
C ARG A 106 -13.91 -12.14 3.92
N VAL A 107 -14.15 -12.70 2.74
CA VAL A 107 -14.24 -11.94 1.49
C VAL A 107 -15.44 -12.39 0.67
N ARG A 108 -15.96 -11.47 -0.17
CA ARG A 108 -16.92 -11.77 -1.22
C ARG A 108 -16.25 -11.64 -2.58
N LEU A 109 -16.48 -12.64 -3.43
CA LEU A 109 -16.02 -12.65 -4.82
C LEU A 109 -17.06 -11.99 -5.74
N ASN A 110 -16.62 -11.57 -6.93
CA ASN A 110 -17.49 -10.95 -7.95
C ASN A 110 -18.62 -11.86 -8.46
N ASN A 111 -18.53 -13.17 -8.25
CA ASN A 111 -19.60 -14.13 -8.56
C ASN A 111 -20.57 -14.34 -7.39
N GLY A 112 -20.45 -13.58 -6.30
CA GLY A 112 -21.29 -13.66 -5.10
C GLY A 112 -20.88 -14.71 -4.07
N GLN A 113 -19.90 -15.57 -4.36
CA GLN A 113 -19.39 -16.54 -3.38
C GLN A 113 -18.65 -15.83 -2.25
N GLU A 114 -18.83 -16.34 -1.02
CA GLU A 114 -18.07 -15.89 0.15
C GLU A 114 -17.04 -16.95 0.53
N GLY A 115 -15.90 -16.49 1.02
CA GLY A 115 -14.81 -17.35 1.44
C GLY A 115 -13.86 -16.67 2.41
N LYS A 116 -12.80 -17.35 2.79
CA LYS A 116 -11.73 -16.83 3.63
C LYS A 116 -10.40 -16.83 2.90
N ILE A 117 -9.63 -15.78 3.09
CA ILE A 117 -8.25 -15.73 2.59
C ILE A 117 -7.40 -16.72 3.39
N VAL A 118 -6.78 -17.67 2.70
CA VAL A 118 -5.96 -18.71 3.33
C VAL A 118 -4.47 -18.40 3.17
N LEU A 119 -4.07 -17.97 1.97
CA LEU A 119 -2.66 -17.78 1.64
C LEU A 119 -2.52 -16.73 0.54
N PHE A 120 -1.50 -15.90 0.66
CA PHE A 120 -1.04 -15.03 -0.43
C PHE A 120 0.14 -15.66 -1.17
N ASN A 121 0.03 -15.71 -2.48
CA ASN A 121 1.13 -16.12 -3.34
C ASN A 121 2.16 -14.99 -3.42
N LYS A 122 3.44 -15.29 -3.11
CA LYS A 122 4.52 -14.29 -3.16
C LYS A 122 4.76 -13.67 -4.54
N TYR A 123 4.33 -14.35 -5.62
CA TYR A 123 4.47 -13.86 -7.00
C TYR A 123 3.19 -13.18 -7.52
N SER A 124 2.10 -13.25 -6.75
CA SER A 124 0.81 -12.67 -7.13
C SER A 124 0.05 -12.27 -5.87
N ILE A 125 0.57 -11.25 -5.19
CA ILE A 125 0.10 -10.84 -3.87
C ILE A 125 -1.37 -10.34 -3.89
N LEU A 126 -1.84 -9.88 -5.03
CA LEU A 126 -3.23 -9.41 -5.19
C LEU A 126 -4.21 -10.56 -5.51
N ARG A 127 -3.72 -11.79 -5.66
CA ARG A 127 -4.49 -12.96 -6.09
C ARG A 127 -4.32 -14.12 -5.11
N PRO A 128 -4.93 -14.03 -3.92
CA PRO A 128 -4.77 -15.03 -2.88
C PRO A 128 -5.51 -16.34 -3.19
N LEU A 129 -5.17 -17.37 -2.42
CA LEU A 129 -5.94 -18.60 -2.30
C LEU A 129 -7.11 -18.36 -1.33
N ILE A 130 -8.32 -18.64 -1.77
CA ILE A 130 -9.57 -18.45 -1.01
C ILE A 130 -10.17 -19.83 -0.69
N GLN A 131 -10.53 -20.07 0.56
CA GLN A 131 -11.35 -21.19 0.96
C GLN A 131 -12.83 -20.81 0.78
N VAL A 132 -13.56 -21.56 -0.05
CA VAL A 132 -15.00 -21.40 -0.31
C VAL A 132 -15.70 -22.72 0.07
N GLY A 133 -16.46 -22.72 1.15
CA GLY A 133 -17.04 -23.94 1.70
C GLY A 133 -15.97 -24.97 2.09
N SER A 134 -16.05 -26.17 1.52
CA SER A 134 -15.04 -27.24 1.69
C SER A 134 -13.95 -27.23 0.62
N GLY A 135 -14.02 -26.33 -0.36
CA GLY A 135 -13.07 -26.25 -1.48
C GLY A 135 -12.16 -25.02 -1.40
N PHE A 136 -11.25 -24.94 -2.37
CA PHE A 136 -10.32 -23.84 -2.51
C PHE A 136 -10.38 -23.25 -3.92
N VAL A 137 -10.26 -21.94 -4.01
CA VAL A 137 -10.19 -21.18 -5.25
C VAL A 137 -8.88 -20.38 -5.26
N ASP A 138 -8.00 -20.71 -6.18
CA ASP A 138 -6.77 -19.97 -6.41
C ASP A 138 -7.05 -18.84 -7.40
N LEU A 139 -7.08 -17.60 -6.91
CA LEU A 139 -7.33 -16.43 -7.76
C LEU A 139 -6.18 -16.17 -8.75
N ALA A 140 -4.97 -16.67 -8.50
CA ALA A 140 -3.88 -16.57 -9.47
C ALA A 140 -4.17 -17.38 -10.75
N LEU A 141 -4.91 -18.48 -10.64
CA LEU A 141 -5.33 -19.34 -11.74
C LEU A 141 -6.70 -18.97 -12.32
N ARG A 142 -7.58 -18.38 -11.52
CA ARG A 142 -8.96 -18.00 -11.88
C ARG A 142 -9.06 -16.50 -12.10
N LYS A 143 -8.56 -16.03 -13.25
CA LYS A 143 -8.52 -14.60 -13.61
C LYS A 143 -9.90 -13.95 -13.79
N ASP A 144 -10.93 -14.77 -13.96
CA ASP A 144 -12.34 -14.38 -14.03
C ASP A 144 -12.93 -13.99 -12.67
N LEU A 145 -12.27 -14.39 -11.56
CA LEU A 145 -12.71 -14.11 -10.20
C LEU A 145 -11.86 -13.05 -9.52
N ASN A 146 -12.50 -12.14 -8.79
CA ASN A 146 -11.86 -11.07 -8.01
C ASN A 146 -12.55 -10.93 -6.66
N ILE A 147 -11.80 -10.49 -5.65
CA ILE A 147 -12.37 -10.01 -4.40
C ILE A 147 -13.01 -8.64 -4.67
N VAL A 148 -14.28 -8.50 -4.30
CA VAL A 148 -15.03 -7.24 -4.43
C VAL A 148 -15.31 -6.58 -3.09
N GLU A 149 -15.21 -7.34 -1.98
CA GLU A 149 -15.50 -6.83 -0.64
C GLU A 149 -14.75 -7.63 0.43
N LEU A 150 -14.22 -6.93 1.44
CA LEU A 150 -13.87 -7.50 2.74
C LEU A 150 -15.11 -7.46 3.64
N LEU A 151 -15.41 -8.57 4.33
CA LEU A 151 -16.62 -8.73 5.14
C LEU A 151 -16.36 -8.59 6.65
N ASP A 152 -15.09 -8.52 7.06
CA ASP A 152 -14.66 -8.39 8.47
C ASP A 152 -13.99 -7.03 8.68
#